data_a3822241338def826a4a782c193901ed
#
_entry.id   a3822241338def826a4a782c193901ed
#
_cell.length_a   1.000
_cell.length_b   1.000
_cell.length_c   1.000
_cell.angle_alpha   90.00
_cell.angle_beta   90.00
_cell.angle_gamma   90.00
#
_symmetry.space_group_name_H-M   'P 1'
#
loop_
_entity.id
_entity.type
_entity.pdbx_description
1 polymer ?
#
loop_
_entity_poly.entity_id
_entity_poly.type
_entity_poly.pdbx_seq_one_letter_code
_entity_poly.pdbx_strand_id
1 'polypeptide(L)'
;MRKLFFILACCSLFTVSSYGQQQLGQRPRVKSPIINADGTVTFNFFAPSAQHVTVNGDFEEIRNKRIEMTKQENGVWTATTTPLTPELYSYSLNVDGQRFVDPANSYVNRDIATLSNIFIVTKSNDDKGHLYAVNNVPHGNLSRVWYNSPTLGQQRRMTIYLPPSYDGKKKFPVMYLLHGHGGDETAWGDLGRTSQIMDNLIAEGKCVPMIVVMPNGTPTCNAAPGWWHEGMYTPDGNAFNRRGAKASMEESFMDIVNYVDSHYQTIKKRSGRAVTGLSMGGGHTFGISRLYPETFDYYGLQSAACRMPREIMPNTPTSKLNQDFDGQMARLFGSKPKLFWIAIGKEDFLMQMNTDLRKYLDEHQYPYEYYENDGGHIWRNWRIYLTMFAQKIFK
;
A
#
# COMPACT_ATOMS: atom_id res chain seq x y z
N MET A 1 85.67 -20.88 5.56
CA MET A 1 85.05 -19.66 6.09
C MET A 1 83.90 -19.29 5.18
N ARG A 2 82.66 -19.69 5.56
CA ARG A 2 81.44 -19.35 4.82
C ARG A 2 80.77 -18.19 5.54
N LYS A 3 80.60 -17.03 4.86
CA LYS A 3 79.85 -15.91 5.34
C LYS A 3 78.37 -16.12 5.08
N LEU A 4 77.59 -16.18 6.14
CA LEU A 4 76.13 -16.22 6.09
C LEU A 4 75.61 -14.79 5.98
N PHE A 5 74.92 -14.47 4.89
CA PHE A 5 74.18 -13.22 4.74
C PHE A 5 72.74 -13.41 5.28
N PHE A 6 72.39 -12.71 6.36
CA PHE A 6 71.04 -12.60 6.83
C PHE A 6 70.34 -11.48 6.03
N ILE A 7 69.36 -11.85 5.21
CA ILE A 7 68.46 -10.91 4.58
C ILE A 7 67.30 -10.70 5.55
N LEU A 8 67.19 -9.53 6.16
CA LEU A 8 66.04 -9.12 6.96
C LEU A 8 64.96 -8.64 5.99
N ALA A 9 63.95 -9.48 5.74
CA ALA A 9 62.76 -9.09 4.99
C ALA A 9 61.84 -8.29 5.93
N CYS A 10 61.81 -6.97 5.80
CA CYS A 10 60.77 -6.12 6.40
C CYS A 10 59.42 -6.43 5.72
N CYS A 11 58.62 -7.34 6.31
CA CYS A 11 57.21 -7.44 5.99
C CYS A 11 56.45 -6.22 6.56
N SER A 12 56.27 -5.19 5.75
CA SER A 12 55.29 -4.14 6.04
C SER A 12 53.91 -4.75 5.99
N LEU A 13 53.38 -5.04 7.14
CA LEU A 13 51.96 -5.39 7.33
C LEU A 13 51.12 -4.14 7.00
N PHE A 14 50.65 -4.05 5.77
CA PHE A 14 49.54 -3.18 5.46
C PHE A 14 48.29 -3.80 6.14
N THR A 15 47.93 -3.29 7.30
CA THR A 15 46.61 -3.56 7.88
C THR A 15 45.59 -2.86 7.00
N VAL A 16 45.04 -3.61 6.03
CA VAL A 16 43.83 -3.21 5.36
C VAL A 16 42.73 -3.31 6.41
N SER A 17 42.34 -2.20 6.98
CA SER A 17 41.17 -2.13 7.84
C SER A 17 39.96 -2.51 7.00
N SER A 18 39.55 -3.77 7.08
CA SER A 18 38.28 -4.24 6.50
C SER A 18 37.16 -3.67 7.35
N TYR A 19 36.54 -2.60 6.88
CA TYR A 19 35.33 -2.06 7.49
C TYR A 19 34.16 -3.00 7.15
N GLY A 20 33.92 -3.98 8.00
CA GLY A 20 32.80 -4.93 7.87
C GLY A 20 31.43 -4.33 8.16
N GLN A 21 31.35 -3.03 8.48
CA GLN A 21 30.10 -2.29 8.66
C GLN A 21 30.05 -1.13 7.69
N GLN A 22 28.83 -0.68 7.38
CA GLN A 22 28.63 0.53 6.56
C GLN A 22 29.57 1.64 7.03
N GLN A 23 30.33 2.15 6.10
CA GLN A 23 31.24 3.26 6.35
C GLN A 23 30.39 4.45 6.86
N LEU A 24 30.44 4.70 8.17
CA LEU A 24 29.95 5.93 8.78
C LEU A 24 30.90 7.07 8.39
N GLY A 25 30.97 7.31 7.06
CA GLY A 25 31.89 8.28 6.47
C GLY A 25 31.59 9.67 6.98
N GLN A 26 32.62 10.51 7.04
CA GLN A 26 32.58 11.94 7.38
C GLN A 26 31.93 12.77 6.26
N ARG A 27 30.78 12.33 5.71
CA ARG A 27 30.01 13.18 4.80
C ARG A 27 29.28 14.23 5.64
N PRO A 28 29.17 15.48 5.16
CA PRO A 28 28.33 16.47 5.82
C PRO A 28 26.94 15.89 6.04
N ARG A 29 26.52 15.76 7.31
CA ARG A 29 25.16 15.30 7.64
C ARG A 29 24.22 16.46 7.43
N VAL A 30 23.55 16.49 6.28
CA VAL A 30 22.44 17.40 6.05
C VAL A 30 21.17 16.79 6.64
N LYS A 31 20.34 17.63 7.26
CA LYS A 31 18.99 17.24 7.70
C LYS A 31 18.01 17.55 6.56
N SER A 32 17.31 16.53 6.08
CA SER A 32 16.31 16.64 5.00
C SER A 32 15.30 15.50 5.14
N PRO A 33 13.97 15.76 4.93
CA PRO A 33 13.37 17.08 4.92
C PRO A 33 13.28 17.69 6.33
N ILE A 34 13.10 19.02 6.42
CA ILE A 34 12.75 19.74 7.66
C ILE A 34 11.32 20.24 7.49
N ILE A 35 10.42 19.76 8.32
CA ILE A 35 9.03 20.25 8.38
C ILE A 35 9.02 21.45 9.33
N ASN A 36 8.69 22.64 8.82
CA ASN A 36 8.66 23.87 9.56
C ASN A 36 7.30 24.08 10.24
N ALA A 37 7.26 24.87 11.30
CA ALA A 37 6.04 25.12 12.08
C ALA A 37 4.91 25.80 11.27
N ASP A 38 5.25 26.54 10.23
CA ASP A 38 4.30 27.18 9.30
C ASP A 38 3.75 26.23 8.22
N GLY A 39 4.22 24.98 8.19
CA GLY A 39 3.83 23.97 7.22
C GLY A 39 4.65 24.02 5.92
N THR A 40 5.66 24.90 5.82
CA THR A 40 6.66 24.81 4.75
C THR A 40 7.60 23.63 5.01
N VAL A 41 8.23 23.11 3.95
CA VAL A 41 9.17 21.99 4.04
C VAL A 41 10.47 22.35 3.35
N THR A 42 11.58 22.29 4.09
CA THR A 42 12.91 22.57 3.57
C THR A 42 13.64 21.27 3.24
N PHE A 43 14.09 21.15 2.02
CA PHE A 43 14.92 20.06 1.52
C PHE A 43 16.38 20.52 1.43
N ASN A 44 17.31 19.68 1.88
CA ASN A 44 18.74 19.92 1.79
C ASN A 44 19.43 18.70 1.20
N PHE A 45 20.30 18.90 0.22
CA PHE A 45 21.00 17.82 -0.45
C PHE A 45 22.46 18.19 -0.73
N PHE A 46 23.41 17.40 -0.25
CA PHE A 46 24.83 17.62 -0.48
C PHE A 46 25.27 17.03 -1.81
N ALA A 47 25.54 17.88 -2.80
CA ALA A 47 26.01 17.51 -4.13
C ALA A 47 26.91 18.61 -4.72
N PRO A 48 28.16 18.73 -4.23
CA PRO A 48 29.03 19.86 -4.58
C PRO A 48 29.38 19.92 -6.08
N SER A 49 29.39 18.79 -6.77
CA SER A 49 29.72 18.73 -8.21
C SER A 49 28.52 18.85 -9.13
N ALA A 50 27.30 18.79 -8.59
CA ALA A 50 26.07 18.89 -9.39
C ALA A 50 25.90 20.28 -10.01
N GLN A 51 25.31 20.32 -11.21
CA GLN A 51 25.01 21.55 -11.93
C GLN A 51 23.53 21.96 -11.77
N HIS A 52 22.65 21.00 -11.57
CA HIS A 52 21.22 21.24 -11.46
C HIS A 52 20.58 20.21 -10.52
N VAL A 53 19.82 20.69 -9.53
CA VAL A 53 19.11 19.81 -8.59
C VAL A 53 17.69 20.30 -8.40
N THR A 54 16.72 19.37 -8.45
CA THR A 54 15.32 19.67 -8.16
C THR A 54 14.72 18.64 -7.20
N VAL A 55 13.72 19.05 -6.45
CA VAL A 55 12.83 18.15 -5.70
C VAL A 55 11.56 17.94 -6.50
N ASN A 56 11.21 16.68 -6.76
CA ASN A 56 9.96 16.29 -7.43
C ASN A 56 9.08 15.54 -6.43
N GLY A 57 7.81 15.92 -6.32
CA GLY A 57 6.90 15.29 -5.37
C GLY A 57 5.43 15.40 -5.80
N ASP A 58 4.55 14.79 -5.01
CA ASP A 58 3.10 14.82 -5.19
C ASP A 58 2.45 16.05 -4.51
N PHE A 59 3.15 17.19 -4.52
CA PHE A 59 2.71 18.44 -3.93
C PHE A 59 1.55 19.05 -4.75
N GLU A 60 0.33 19.02 -4.23
CA GLU A 60 -0.83 19.60 -4.93
C GLU A 60 -0.77 21.13 -4.95
N GLU A 61 -0.19 21.73 -3.91
CA GLU A 61 -0.04 23.18 -3.75
C GLU A 61 1.02 23.77 -4.68
N ILE A 62 1.86 22.94 -5.30
CA ILE A 62 2.98 23.38 -6.13
C ILE A 62 2.71 23.03 -7.59
N ARG A 63 2.64 24.07 -8.42
CA ARG A 63 2.50 23.89 -9.87
C ARG A 63 3.65 23.03 -10.41
N ASN A 64 3.34 22.10 -11.29
CA ASN A 64 4.27 21.12 -11.88
C ASN A 64 4.95 20.17 -10.87
N LYS A 65 4.60 20.24 -9.58
CA LYS A 65 5.10 19.31 -8.54
C LYS A 65 6.63 19.19 -8.51
N ARG A 66 7.33 20.24 -8.91
CA ARG A 66 8.80 20.33 -8.98
C ARG A 66 9.28 21.66 -8.42
N ILE A 67 10.35 21.61 -7.63
CA ILE A 67 10.96 22.75 -6.97
C ILE A 67 12.45 22.79 -7.35
N GLU A 68 12.90 23.90 -7.90
CA GLU A 68 14.32 24.15 -8.17
C GLU A 68 15.06 24.39 -6.85
N MET A 69 16.23 23.77 -6.70
CA MET A 69 17.10 23.98 -5.53
C MET A 69 18.21 24.97 -5.84
N THR A 70 18.61 25.73 -4.82
CA THR A 70 19.70 26.70 -4.92
C THR A 70 20.94 26.14 -4.25
N LYS A 71 22.10 26.18 -4.96
CA LYS A 71 23.37 25.72 -4.44
C LYS A 71 23.96 26.75 -3.48
N GLN A 72 24.36 26.29 -2.29
CA GLN A 72 25.07 27.09 -1.28
C GLN A 72 26.59 26.95 -1.45
N GLU A 73 27.36 27.85 -0.88
CA GLU A 73 28.84 27.85 -0.93
C GLU A 73 29.47 26.56 -0.40
N ASN A 74 28.84 25.91 0.57
CA ASN A 74 29.28 24.65 1.17
C ASN A 74 28.96 23.41 0.33
N GLY A 75 28.40 23.58 -0.87
CA GLY A 75 28.01 22.50 -1.78
C GLY A 75 26.68 21.84 -1.44
N VAL A 76 25.93 22.37 -0.47
CA VAL A 76 24.56 21.93 -0.16
C VAL A 76 23.58 22.64 -1.08
N TRP A 77 22.67 21.90 -1.65
CA TRP A 77 21.51 22.42 -2.39
C TRP A 77 20.32 22.52 -1.43
N THR A 78 19.60 23.64 -1.47
CA THR A 78 18.49 23.93 -0.58
C THR A 78 17.28 24.43 -1.35
N ALA A 79 16.09 23.94 -0.98
CA ALA A 79 14.81 24.49 -1.44
C ALA A 79 13.77 24.41 -0.32
N THR A 80 12.84 25.36 -0.30
CA THR A 80 11.73 25.37 0.65
C THR A 80 10.42 25.53 -0.12
N THR A 81 9.42 24.73 0.27
CA THR A 81 8.07 24.77 -0.34
C THR A 81 7.30 26.00 0.10
N THR A 82 6.20 26.31 -0.59
CA THR A 82 5.05 27.01 0.03
C THR A 82 4.48 26.16 1.16
N PRO A 83 3.68 26.72 2.09
CA PRO A 83 3.00 25.93 3.11
C PRO A 83 2.17 24.80 2.48
N LEU A 84 2.40 23.56 2.92
CA LEU A 84 1.68 22.39 2.47
C LEU A 84 0.51 22.09 3.41
N THR A 85 -0.55 21.45 2.88
CA THR A 85 -1.67 20.96 3.69
C THR A 85 -1.25 19.72 4.50
N PRO A 86 -1.91 19.44 5.65
CA PRO A 86 -1.65 18.21 6.40
C PRO A 86 -1.93 16.95 5.59
N GLU A 87 -0.88 16.21 5.26
CA GLU A 87 -0.93 14.99 4.43
C GLU A 87 0.40 14.23 4.51
N LEU A 88 0.41 13.00 3.99
CA LEU A 88 1.61 12.25 3.64
C LEU A 88 2.00 12.54 2.19
N TYR A 89 3.20 13.01 1.99
CA TYR A 89 3.79 13.35 0.70
C TYR A 89 4.90 12.38 0.32
N SER A 90 5.00 12.11 -0.98
CA SER A 90 6.10 11.37 -1.59
C SER A 90 6.98 12.32 -2.41
N TYR A 91 8.30 12.12 -2.38
CA TYR A 91 9.23 12.91 -3.17
C TYR A 91 10.46 12.14 -3.61
N SER A 92 11.17 12.69 -4.56
CA SER A 92 12.49 12.27 -5.02
C SER A 92 13.31 13.49 -5.45
N LEU A 93 14.61 13.32 -5.53
CA LEU A 93 15.50 14.30 -6.10
C LEU A 93 15.76 14.00 -7.57
N ASN A 94 15.98 15.04 -8.37
CA ASN A 94 16.58 14.92 -9.69
C ASN A 94 17.90 15.72 -9.68
N VAL A 95 18.99 15.03 -10.00
CA VAL A 95 20.35 15.60 -10.03
C VAL A 95 20.89 15.43 -11.43
N ASP A 96 21.11 16.52 -12.13
CA ASP A 96 21.63 16.55 -13.51
C ASP A 96 20.87 15.59 -14.46
N GLY A 97 19.53 15.55 -14.32
CA GLY A 97 18.66 14.71 -15.12
C GLY A 97 18.44 13.30 -14.58
N GLN A 98 19.17 12.87 -13.54
CA GLN A 98 19.02 11.53 -12.94
C GLN A 98 18.16 11.59 -11.67
N ARG A 99 17.27 10.58 -11.53
CA ARG A 99 16.40 10.46 -10.35
C ARG A 99 17.10 9.73 -9.20
N PHE A 100 17.01 10.31 -7.99
CA PHE A 100 17.57 9.75 -6.77
C PHE A 100 16.54 9.75 -5.64
N VAL A 101 16.66 8.79 -4.72
CA VAL A 101 16.08 8.92 -3.39
C VAL A 101 16.99 9.81 -2.54
N ASP A 102 16.41 10.60 -1.63
CA ASP A 102 17.16 11.45 -0.70
C ASP A 102 17.85 10.57 0.36
N PRO A 103 19.19 10.52 0.40
CA PRO A 103 19.92 9.69 1.36
C PRO A 103 19.86 10.22 2.80
N ALA A 104 19.41 11.47 3.00
CA ALA A 104 19.23 12.05 4.31
C ALA A 104 17.90 11.63 4.97
N ASN A 105 16.97 11.10 4.18
CA ASN A 105 15.70 10.55 4.66
C ASN A 105 15.67 9.03 4.46
N SER A 106 15.79 8.28 5.54
CA SER A 106 15.76 6.81 5.49
C SER A 106 14.36 6.23 5.25
N TYR A 107 13.31 7.06 5.29
CA TYR A 107 11.95 6.57 5.09
C TYR A 107 11.61 6.56 3.60
N VAL A 108 11.69 5.37 3.01
CA VAL A 108 11.49 5.11 1.58
C VAL A 108 10.32 4.16 1.41
N ASN A 109 9.40 4.52 0.54
CA ASN A 109 8.32 3.63 0.08
C ASN A 109 8.58 3.16 -1.34
N ARG A 110 8.13 1.95 -1.64
CA ARG A 110 8.10 1.39 -2.98
C ARG A 110 6.65 1.34 -3.49
N ASP A 111 6.40 2.05 -4.59
CA ASP A 111 5.15 1.91 -5.35
C ASP A 111 5.46 1.19 -6.67
N ILE A 112 5.00 -0.05 -6.80
CA ILE A 112 5.37 -0.98 -7.88
C ILE A 112 6.90 -1.13 -7.94
N ALA A 113 7.54 -0.49 -8.91
CA ALA A 113 9.00 -0.49 -9.10
C ALA A 113 9.67 0.84 -8.73
N THR A 114 8.88 1.84 -8.32
CA THR A 114 9.38 3.19 -8.05
C THR A 114 9.64 3.38 -6.57
N LEU A 115 10.87 3.78 -6.21
CA LEU A 115 11.22 4.18 -4.85
C LEU A 115 11.02 5.69 -4.69
N SER A 116 10.43 6.11 -3.59
CA SER A 116 10.28 7.52 -3.21
C SER A 116 10.48 7.67 -1.71
N ASN A 117 11.09 8.77 -1.30
CA ASN A 117 11.06 9.15 0.12
C ASN A 117 9.69 9.69 0.47
N ILE A 118 9.33 9.59 1.74
CA ILE A 118 8.10 10.17 2.25
C ILE A 118 8.36 11.08 3.43
N PHE A 119 7.45 12.03 3.64
CA PHE A 119 7.34 12.81 4.86
C PHE A 119 5.87 13.11 5.15
N ILE A 120 5.58 13.51 6.38
CA ILE A 120 4.22 13.83 6.81
C ILE A 120 4.21 15.26 7.33
N VAL A 121 3.26 16.06 6.84
CA VAL A 121 2.94 17.37 7.39
C VAL A 121 1.72 17.21 8.29
N THR A 122 1.83 17.69 9.51
CA THR A 122 0.71 17.75 10.48
C THR A 122 0.71 19.11 11.15
N LYS A 123 -0.47 19.65 11.44
CA LYS A 123 -0.68 20.95 12.09
C LYS A 123 -1.57 20.85 13.32
N SER A 124 -2.33 19.74 13.45
CA SER A 124 -3.24 19.49 14.56
C SER A 124 -3.41 17.98 14.79
N ASN A 125 -3.95 17.60 15.95
CA ASN A 125 -4.17 16.20 16.31
C ASN A 125 -5.38 15.55 15.61
N ASP A 126 -6.13 16.30 14.83
CA ASP A 126 -7.34 15.86 14.13
C ASP A 126 -7.21 15.95 12.61
N ASP A 127 -6.03 16.29 12.09
CA ASP A 127 -5.77 16.35 10.67
C ASP A 127 -5.33 15.01 10.07
N LYS A 128 -5.30 14.95 8.73
CA LYS A 128 -4.90 13.73 8.01
C LYS A 128 -3.45 13.35 8.27
N GLY A 129 -2.56 14.33 8.38
CA GLY A 129 -1.15 14.07 8.68
C GLY A 129 -0.99 13.37 10.02
N HIS A 130 -1.71 13.84 11.07
CA HIS A 130 -1.73 13.18 12.37
C HIS A 130 -2.23 11.74 12.27
N LEU A 131 -3.32 11.51 11.54
CA LEU A 131 -3.88 10.17 11.37
C LEU A 131 -2.89 9.18 10.70
N TYR A 132 -2.03 9.68 9.80
CA TYR A 132 -1.04 8.85 9.09
C TYR A 132 0.30 8.73 9.84
N ALA A 133 0.53 9.56 10.85
CA ALA A 133 1.73 9.56 11.68
C ALA A 133 1.73 8.42 12.71
N VAL A 134 2.92 8.13 13.23
CA VAL A 134 3.07 7.30 14.42
C VAL A 134 2.85 8.21 15.64
N ASN A 135 1.78 7.99 16.38
CA ASN A 135 1.41 8.78 17.55
C ASN A 135 1.68 7.98 18.82
N ASN A 136 1.66 8.65 19.98
CA ASN A 136 1.83 8.01 21.28
C ASN A 136 0.51 7.34 21.74
N VAL A 137 0.14 6.27 21.05
CA VAL A 137 -1.05 5.45 21.32
C VAL A 137 -0.64 3.97 21.39
N PRO A 138 -1.45 3.07 21.95
CA PRO A 138 -1.18 1.64 21.86
C PRO A 138 -1.07 1.18 20.41
N HIS A 139 -0.01 0.42 20.08
CA HIS A 139 0.25 -0.06 18.74
C HIS A 139 -0.14 -1.51 18.56
N GLY A 140 -0.74 -1.80 17.39
CA GLY A 140 -0.98 -3.16 16.93
C GLY A 140 0.28 -3.85 16.41
N ASN A 141 0.17 -5.13 16.15
CA ASN A 141 1.25 -5.94 15.57
C ASN A 141 1.06 -6.09 14.07
N LEU A 142 2.09 -5.80 13.28
CA LEU A 142 2.11 -6.03 11.85
C LEU A 142 3.07 -7.18 11.52
N SER A 143 2.54 -8.29 11.02
CA SER A 143 3.33 -9.48 10.67
C SER A 143 3.13 -9.90 9.23
N ARG A 144 4.13 -10.57 8.64
CA ARG A 144 4.08 -11.13 7.29
C ARG A 144 4.15 -12.64 7.41
N VAL A 145 3.11 -13.32 6.93
CA VAL A 145 2.94 -14.77 7.09
C VAL A 145 2.82 -15.46 5.74
N TRP A 146 3.38 -16.67 5.67
CA TRP A 146 3.18 -17.58 4.56
C TRP A 146 1.97 -18.48 4.82
N TYR A 147 1.19 -18.73 3.79
CA TYR A 147 0.09 -19.67 3.83
C TYR A 147 0.09 -20.56 2.58
N ASN A 148 -0.42 -21.75 2.72
CA ASN A 148 -0.65 -22.62 1.58
C ASN A 148 -2.01 -22.27 0.93
N SER A 149 -2.01 -22.07 -0.40
CA SER A 149 -3.23 -21.94 -1.20
C SER A 149 -3.46 -23.23 -1.98
N PRO A 150 -4.33 -24.13 -1.52
CA PRO A 150 -4.65 -25.36 -2.25
C PRO A 150 -5.23 -25.09 -3.62
N THR A 151 -6.07 -24.07 -3.76
CA THR A 151 -6.71 -23.67 -5.00
C THR A 151 -5.69 -23.24 -6.06
N LEU A 152 -4.67 -22.47 -5.68
CA LEU A 152 -3.59 -22.06 -6.58
C LEU A 152 -2.44 -23.08 -6.64
N GLY A 153 -2.37 -24.01 -5.68
CA GLY A 153 -1.35 -25.04 -5.59
C GLY A 153 0.06 -24.50 -5.26
N GLN A 154 0.12 -23.44 -4.45
CA GLN A 154 1.39 -22.76 -4.11
C GLN A 154 1.36 -22.11 -2.73
N GLN A 155 2.55 -21.90 -2.17
CA GLN A 155 2.74 -21.07 -0.99
C GLN A 155 2.60 -19.59 -1.39
N ARG A 156 1.88 -18.83 -0.58
CA ARG A 156 1.64 -17.39 -0.81
C ARG A 156 1.83 -16.61 0.47
N ARG A 157 2.06 -15.32 0.33
CA ARG A 157 2.31 -14.43 1.45
C ARG A 157 1.20 -13.41 1.63
N MET A 158 0.95 -13.02 2.88
CA MET A 158 0.08 -11.91 3.24
C MET A 158 0.65 -11.14 4.44
N THR A 159 0.27 -9.89 4.58
CA THR A 159 0.54 -9.08 5.75
C THR A 159 -0.71 -9.05 6.63
N ILE A 160 -0.54 -9.22 7.94
CA ILE A 160 -1.63 -9.22 8.91
C ILE A 160 -1.35 -8.18 9.99
N TYR A 161 -2.31 -7.30 10.21
CA TYR A 161 -2.35 -6.40 11.35
C TYR A 161 -3.28 -6.98 12.42
N LEU A 162 -2.77 -7.06 13.66
CA LEU A 162 -3.53 -7.41 14.85
C LEU A 162 -3.70 -6.16 15.70
N PRO A 163 -4.92 -5.82 16.16
CA PRO A 163 -5.13 -4.60 16.94
C PRO A 163 -4.42 -4.66 18.30
N PRO A 164 -4.13 -3.51 18.96
CA PRO A 164 -3.42 -3.48 20.26
C PRO A 164 -4.05 -4.36 21.34
N SER A 165 -5.36 -4.54 21.30
CA SER A 165 -6.13 -5.35 22.25
C SER A 165 -6.19 -6.86 21.91
N TYR A 166 -5.46 -7.31 20.89
CA TYR A 166 -5.46 -8.73 20.52
C TYR A 166 -4.63 -9.56 21.50
N ASP A 167 -5.27 -10.44 22.23
CA ASP A 167 -4.69 -11.26 23.30
C ASP A 167 -4.64 -12.77 22.99
N GLY A 168 -5.05 -13.17 21.79
CA GLY A 168 -5.14 -14.57 21.36
C GLY A 168 -6.32 -15.35 21.96
N LYS A 169 -7.19 -14.72 22.76
CA LYS A 169 -8.36 -15.34 23.42
C LYS A 169 -9.67 -14.74 22.92
N LYS A 170 -9.77 -13.43 22.92
CA LYS A 170 -10.94 -12.69 22.45
C LYS A 170 -11.03 -12.76 20.92
N LYS A 171 -12.26 -12.92 20.41
CA LYS A 171 -12.52 -12.96 18.96
C LYS A 171 -12.71 -11.56 18.39
N PHE A 172 -12.10 -11.32 17.23
CA PHE A 172 -12.17 -10.05 16.52
C PHE A 172 -12.81 -10.19 15.13
N PRO A 173 -13.49 -9.17 14.63
CA PRO A 173 -13.89 -9.11 13.23
C PRO A 173 -12.66 -8.94 12.32
N VAL A 174 -12.81 -9.28 11.04
CA VAL A 174 -11.72 -9.29 10.06
C VAL A 174 -12.07 -8.43 8.86
N MET A 175 -11.22 -7.48 8.53
CA MET A 175 -11.23 -6.73 7.27
C MET A 175 -10.15 -7.28 6.34
N TYR A 176 -10.54 -7.76 5.16
CA TYR A 176 -9.63 -8.13 4.09
C TYR A 176 -9.45 -6.93 3.17
N LEU A 177 -8.18 -6.49 2.98
CA LEU A 177 -7.83 -5.23 2.34
C LEU A 177 -6.89 -5.49 1.15
N LEU A 178 -7.43 -5.33 -0.07
CA LEU A 178 -6.80 -5.78 -1.31
C LEU A 178 -6.11 -4.63 -2.05
N HIS A 179 -4.85 -4.86 -2.47
CA HIS A 179 -4.04 -3.87 -3.21
C HIS A 179 -4.43 -3.79 -4.70
N GLY A 180 -3.94 -2.75 -5.38
CA GLY A 180 -4.12 -2.51 -6.80
C GLY A 180 -3.11 -3.24 -7.69
N HIS A 181 -3.23 -2.99 -9.01
CA HIS A 181 -2.32 -3.56 -10.00
C HIS A 181 -0.85 -3.20 -9.70
N GLY A 182 0.03 -4.19 -9.84
CA GLY A 182 1.48 -4.02 -9.60
C GLY A 182 1.89 -3.92 -8.12
N GLY A 183 0.92 -3.84 -7.19
CA GLY A 183 1.17 -3.92 -5.76
C GLY A 183 1.37 -5.37 -5.28
N ASP A 184 1.56 -5.51 -3.99
CA ASP A 184 1.72 -6.78 -3.31
C ASP A 184 1.23 -6.67 -1.84
N GLU A 185 1.46 -7.69 -1.04
CA GLU A 185 1.03 -7.74 0.37
C GLU A 185 1.62 -6.66 1.28
N THR A 186 2.59 -5.86 0.80
CA THR A 186 3.18 -4.77 1.58
C THR A 186 2.54 -3.41 1.29
N ALA A 187 1.89 -3.25 0.14
CA ALA A 187 1.44 -1.96 -0.38
C ALA A 187 0.54 -1.18 0.60
N TRP A 188 -0.46 -1.83 1.19
CA TRP A 188 -1.35 -1.18 2.15
C TRP A 188 -0.65 -0.84 3.48
N GLY A 189 0.31 -1.65 3.92
CA GLY A 189 1.11 -1.36 5.10
C GLY A 189 2.00 -0.14 4.91
N ASP A 190 2.70 -0.11 3.79
CA ASP A 190 3.75 0.88 3.51
C ASP A 190 3.17 2.18 2.93
N LEU A 191 2.44 2.11 1.80
CA LEU A 191 1.85 3.26 1.12
C LEU A 191 0.52 3.70 1.73
N GLY A 192 -0.30 2.73 2.15
CA GLY A 192 -1.61 2.97 2.76
C GLY A 192 -1.58 3.33 4.23
N ARG A 193 -0.45 3.16 4.92
CA ARG A 193 -0.30 3.47 6.37
C ARG A 193 -1.30 2.73 7.26
N THR A 194 -1.68 1.51 6.89
CA THR A 194 -2.78 0.78 7.54
C THR A 194 -2.61 0.66 9.05
N SER A 195 -1.40 0.29 9.54
CA SER A 195 -1.18 0.15 10.99
C SER A 195 -1.41 1.47 11.73
N GLN A 196 -0.87 2.57 11.20
CA GLN A 196 -0.97 3.88 11.82
C GLN A 196 -2.42 4.37 11.82
N ILE A 197 -3.12 4.25 10.70
CA ILE A 197 -4.54 4.62 10.60
C ILE A 197 -5.37 3.80 11.59
N MET A 198 -5.15 2.48 11.65
CA MET A 198 -5.92 1.62 12.54
C MET A 198 -5.62 1.90 14.01
N ASP A 199 -4.33 2.04 14.39
CA ASP A 199 -3.93 2.36 15.77
C ASP A 199 -4.57 3.67 16.24
N ASN A 200 -4.49 4.73 15.41
CA ASN A 200 -5.04 6.04 15.73
C ASN A 200 -6.57 6.01 15.82
N LEU A 201 -7.27 5.41 14.85
CA LEU A 201 -8.73 5.30 14.89
C LEU A 201 -9.24 4.45 16.06
N ILE A 202 -8.54 3.39 16.43
CA ILE A 202 -8.90 2.55 17.59
C ILE A 202 -8.70 3.34 18.90
N ALA A 203 -7.58 4.04 19.03
CA ALA A 203 -7.29 4.86 20.22
C ALA A 203 -8.30 5.99 20.41
N GLU A 204 -8.78 6.57 19.30
CA GLU A 204 -9.83 7.61 19.32
C GLU A 204 -11.26 7.03 19.47
N GLY A 205 -11.42 5.71 19.53
CA GLY A 205 -12.74 5.06 19.58
C GLY A 205 -13.57 5.22 18.30
N LYS A 206 -12.96 5.62 17.20
CA LYS A 206 -13.65 5.87 15.92
C LYS A 206 -13.94 4.61 15.12
N CYS A 207 -13.18 3.54 15.33
CA CYS A 207 -13.45 2.24 14.72
C CYS A 207 -13.40 1.10 15.73
N VAL A 208 -14.08 0.01 15.39
CA VAL A 208 -14.03 -1.23 16.18
C VAL A 208 -12.65 -1.86 16.02
N PRO A 209 -11.97 -2.31 17.08
CA PRO A 209 -10.74 -3.08 16.95
C PRO A 209 -10.96 -4.32 16.09
N MET A 210 -10.15 -4.48 15.04
CA MET A 210 -10.29 -5.56 14.06
C MET A 210 -8.94 -6.08 13.57
N ILE A 211 -8.91 -7.31 13.10
CA ILE A 211 -7.79 -7.87 12.33
C ILE A 211 -7.87 -7.33 10.90
N VAL A 212 -6.74 -6.87 10.33
CA VAL A 212 -6.69 -6.49 8.91
C VAL A 212 -5.77 -7.45 8.17
N VAL A 213 -6.27 -8.08 7.11
CA VAL A 213 -5.56 -9.05 6.28
C VAL A 213 -5.30 -8.45 4.92
N MET A 214 -4.04 -8.31 4.55
CA MET A 214 -3.57 -7.71 3.31
C MET A 214 -2.82 -8.78 2.48
N PRO A 215 -3.54 -9.59 1.66
CA PRO A 215 -2.92 -10.63 0.87
C PRO A 215 -2.27 -10.08 -0.40
N ASN A 216 -1.33 -10.84 -0.99
CA ASN A 216 -0.93 -10.61 -2.37
C ASN A 216 -2.10 -10.99 -3.30
N GLY A 217 -2.60 -10.02 -4.07
CA GLY A 217 -3.77 -10.16 -4.94
C GLY A 217 -3.45 -10.73 -6.33
N THR A 218 -2.17 -10.91 -6.68
CA THR A 218 -1.75 -11.41 -7.99
C THR A 218 -1.56 -12.93 -7.93
N PRO A 219 -2.40 -13.74 -8.58
CA PRO A 219 -2.37 -15.21 -8.46
C PRO A 219 -1.05 -15.87 -8.88
N THR A 220 -0.28 -15.22 -9.75
CA THR A 220 1.01 -15.70 -10.23
C THR A 220 2.20 -15.29 -9.36
N CYS A 221 2.02 -14.40 -8.37
CA CYS A 221 3.06 -13.91 -7.46
C CYS A 221 2.92 -14.55 -6.08
N ASN A 222 3.99 -15.16 -5.60
CA ASN A 222 3.97 -15.78 -4.26
C ASN A 222 4.09 -14.75 -3.15
N ALA A 223 4.91 -13.72 -3.35
CA ALA A 223 5.19 -12.67 -2.37
C ALA A 223 5.72 -11.39 -3.04
N ALA A 224 5.91 -10.34 -2.25
CA ALA A 224 6.59 -9.12 -2.65
C ALA A 224 8.03 -9.39 -3.15
N PRO A 225 8.61 -8.50 -3.99
CA PRO A 225 10.00 -8.59 -4.42
C PRO A 225 10.98 -8.80 -3.27
N GLY A 226 11.99 -9.63 -3.47
CA GLY A 226 12.97 -10.02 -2.46
C GLY A 226 12.55 -11.16 -1.54
N TRP A 227 11.32 -11.68 -1.67
CA TRP A 227 10.77 -12.69 -0.77
C TRP A 227 10.37 -14.00 -1.46
N TRP A 228 10.57 -14.13 -2.74
CA TRP A 228 10.36 -15.36 -3.50
C TRP A 228 11.33 -15.45 -4.69
N HIS A 229 11.55 -16.65 -5.20
CA HIS A 229 12.63 -16.92 -6.13
C HIS A 229 12.52 -16.17 -7.46
N GLU A 230 11.36 -16.23 -8.11
CA GLU A 230 11.17 -15.65 -9.45
C GLU A 230 10.99 -14.12 -9.40
N GLY A 231 10.54 -13.58 -8.25
CA GLY A 231 10.34 -12.15 -8.02
C GLY A 231 11.41 -11.52 -7.13
N MET A 232 12.67 -12.00 -7.16
CA MET A 232 13.69 -11.55 -6.23
C MET A 232 14.04 -10.05 -6.39
N TYR A 233 14.21 -9.57 -7.60
CA TYR A 233 14.78 -8.25 -7.85
C TYR A 233 13.80 -7.23 -8.42
N THR A 234 12.74 -7.69 -9.06
CA THR A 234 11.76 -6.83 -9.72
C THR A 234 10.35 -7.23 -9.32
N PRO A 235 9.43 -6.26 -9.20
CA PRO A 235 8.01 -6.57 -9.12
C PRO A 235 7.60 -7.34 -10.39
N ASP A 236 6.69 -8.31 -10.24
CA ASP A 236 6.12 -8.95 -11.41
C ASP A 236 5.27 -7.93 -12.19
N GLY A 237 5.84 -7.41 -13.30
CA GLY A 237 5.14 -6.51 -14.22
C GLY A 237 3.96 -7.17 -14.94
N ASN A 238 3.80 -8.48 -14.78
CA ASN A 238 2.75 -9.28 -15.41
C ASN A 238 1.52 -9.48 -14.50
N ALA A 239 1.25 -8.57 -13.57
CA ALA A 239 0.06 -8.67 -12.70
C ALA A 239 -1.27 -8.87 -13.49
N PHE A 240 -1.31 -8.51 -14.77
CA PHE A 240 -2.41 -8.86 -15.68
C PHE A 240 -2.20 -10.17 -16.44
N ASN A 241 -0.99 -10.74 -16.46
CA ASN A 241 -0.74 -11.99 -17.16
C ASN A 241 -1.13 -13.17 -16.25
N ARG A 242 -2.43 -13.47 -16.25
CA ARG A 242 -2.98 -14.66 -15.58
C ARG A 242 -2.62 -15.97 -16.29
N ARG A 243 -1.80 -15.93 -17.34
CA ARG A 243 -1.34 -17.13 -18.04
C ARG A 243 -0.52 -17.99 -17.08
N GLY A 244 -0.98 -19.20 -16.84
CA GLY A 244 -0.36 -20.15 -15.93
C GLY A 244 -0.93 -20.20 -14.51
N ALA A 245 -1.77 -19.25 -14.10
CA ALA A 245 -2.49 -19.37 -12.83
C ALA A 245 -3.57 -20.47 -12.92
N LYS A 246 -3.64 -21.35 -11.93
CA LYS A 246 -4.63 -22.44 -11.86
C LYS A 246 -6.04 -21.93 -11.60
N ALA A 247 -6.16 -20.80 -10.92
CA ALA A 247 -7.42 -20.15 -10.57
C ALA A 247 -7.24 -18.63 -10.44
N SER A 248 -8.33 -17.89 -10.39
CA SER A 248 -8.30 -16.45 -10.12
C SER A 248 -8.08 -16.16 -8.62
N MET A 249 -7.79 -14.90 -8.29
CA MET A 249 -7.73 -14.42 -6.89
C MET A 249 -9.08 -14.64 -6.20
N GLU A 250 -10.16 -14.36 -6.88
CA GLU A 250 -11.52 -14.51 -6.35
C GLU A 250 -11.85 -15.96 -6.02
N GLU A 251 -11.52 -16.90 -6.93
CA GLU A 251 -11.76 -18.33 -6.71
C GLU A 251 -10.91 -18.91 -5.57
N SER A 252 -9.71 -18.40 -5.38
CA SER A 252 -8.79 -18.82 -4.31
C SER A 252 -9.00 -18.10 -2.98
N PHE A 253 -9.92 -17.14 -2.91
CA PHE A 253 -10.03 -16.25 -1.76
C PHE A 253 -10.40 -16.97 -0.46
N MET A 254 -11.17 -18.05 -0.56
CA MET A 254 -11.53 -18.85 0.61
C MET A 254 -10.34 -19.56 1.25
N ASP A 255 -9.23 -19.79 0.54
CA ASP A 255 -8.00 -20.32 1.14
C ASP A 255 -7.45 -19.35 2.19
N ILE A 256 -7.53 -18.03 1.90
CA ILE A 256 -7.11 -16.96 2.83
C ILE A 256 -8.04 -16.93 4.04
N VAL A 257 -9.36 -16.92 3.81
CA VAL A 257 -10.36 -16.89 4.90
C VAL A 257 -10.18 -18.09 5.83
N ASN A 258 -10.02 -19.28 5.27
CA ASN A 258 -9.84 -20.52 6.04
C ASN A 258 -8.52 -20.50 6.85
N TYR A 259 -7.43 -20.01 6.25
CA TYR A 259 -6.17 -19.85 6.96
C TYR A 259 -6.32 -18.89 8.16
N VAL A 260 -6.88 -17.71 7.93
CA VAL A 260 -7.06 -16.68 8.97
C VAL A 260 -7.96 -17.21 10.10
N ASP A 261 -9.06 -17.85 9.75
CA ASP A 261 -9.99 -18.42 10.73
C ASP A 261 -9.41 -19.59 11.54
N SER A 262 -8.39 -20.29 11.02
CA SER A 262 -7.73 -21.40 11.73
C SER A 262 -6.57 -20.96 12.60
N HIS A 263 -5.94 -19.80 12.31
CA HIS A 263 -4.74 -19.34 13.00
C HIS A 263 -4.99 -18.16 13.94
N TYR A 264 -6.10 -17.44 13.79
CA TYR A 264 -6.41 -16.26 14.59
C TYR A 264 -7.80 -16.37 15.24
N GLN A 265 -7.99 -15.66 16.34
CA GLN A 265 -9.29 -15.59 17.02
C GLN A 265 -10.22 -14.64 16.26
N THR A 266 -11.01 -15.22 15.35
CA THR A 266 -11.91 -14.49 14.46
C THR A 266 -13.38 -14.72 14.80
N ILE A 267 -14.24 -13.74 14.47
CA ILE A 267 -15.70 -13.89 14.46
C ILE A 267 -16.06 -14.54 13.12
N LYS A 268 -16.23 -15.87 13.13
CA LYS A 268 -16.46 -16.72 11.93
C LYS A 268 -17.90 -16.62 11.37
N LYS A 269 -18.43 -15.40 11.31
CA LYS A 269 -19.78 -15.10 10.78
C LYS A 269 -19.64 -13.99 9.73
N ARG A 270 -20.57 -13.92 8.78
CA ARG A 270 -20.59 -12.86 7.77
C ARG A 270 -20.58 -11.46 8.39
N SER A 271 -21.28 -11.26 9.54
CA SER A 271 -21.30 -9.99 10.27
C SER A 271 -19.95 -9.59 10.90
N GLY A 272 -19.00 -10.52 10.99
CA GLY A 272 -17.63 -10.30 11.44
C GLY A 272 -16.62 -10.23 10.29
N ARG A 273 -17.07 -10.15 9.02
CA ARG A 273 -16.15 -10.10 7.88
C ARG A 273 -16.48 -8.95 6.93
N ALA A 274 -15.45 -8.20 6.57
CA ALA A 274 -15.48 -7.16 5.56
C ALA A 274 -14.41 -7.44 4.48
N VAL A 275 -14.69 -7.09 3.24
CA VAL A 275 -13.70 -7.10 2.15
C VAL A 275 -13.74 -5.77 1.41
N THR A 276 -12.58 -5.21 1.18
CA THR A 276 -12.40 -3.94 0.46
C THR A 276 -11.08 -3.94 -0.30
N GLY A 277 -10.96 -3.09 -1.29
CA GLY A 277 -9.70 -2.95 -2.02
C GLY A 277 -9.73 -1.82 -3.02
N LEU A 278 -8.53 -1.42 -3.45
CA LEU A 278 -8.34 -0.35 -4.41
C LEU A 278 -8.12 -0.90 -5.84
N SER A 279 -8.62 -0.22 -6.86
CA SER A 279 -8.34 -0.50 -8.27
C SER A 279 -8.60 -1.98 -8.64
N MET A 280 -7.58 -2.75 -9.00
CA MET A 280 -7.66 -4.20 -9.19
C MET A 280 -8.24 -4.90 -7.95
N GLY A 281 -7.81 -4.52 -6.74
CA GLY A 281 -8.36 -5.04 -5.48
C GLY A 281 -9.83 -4.69 -5.26
N GLY A 282 -10.29 -3.55 -5.76
CA GLY A 282 -11.70 -3.20 -5.83
C GLY A 282 -12.47 -4.11 -6.79
N GLY A 283 -11.88 -4.44 -7.95
CA GLY A 283 -12.39 -5.44 -8.88
C GLY A 283 -12.47 -6.83 -8.27
N HIS A 284 -11.42 -7.25 -7.53
CA HIS A 284 -11.45 -8.50 -6.76
C HIS A 284 -12.56 -8.50 -5.70
N THR A 285 -12.71 -7.38 -4.96
CA THR A 285 -13.80 -7.21 -3.99
C THR A 285 -15.16 -7.41 -4.65
N PHE A 286 -15.39 -6.81 -5.82
CA PHE A 286 -16.61 -6.97 -6.60
C PHE A 286 -16.81 -8.41 -7.07
N GLY A 287 -15.76 -9.11 -7.48
CA GLY A 287 -15.83 -10.52 -7.85
C GLY A 287 -16.12 -11.44 -6.67
N ILE A 288 -15.41 -11.22 -5.55
CA ILE A 288 -15.60 -11.98 -4.29
C ILE A 288 -17.03 -11.82 -3.76
N SER A 289 -17.58 -10.61 -3.79
CA SER A 289 -18.96 -10.35 -3.33
C SER A 289 -19.99 -11.18 -4.09
N ARG A 290 -19.79 -11.38 -5.39
CA ARG A 290 -20.67 -12.17 -6.26
C ARG A 290 -20.48 -13.68 -6.12
N LEU A 291 -19.24 -14.14 -5.88
CA LEU A 291 -18.96 -15.59 -5.70
C LEU A 291 -19.34 -16.09 -4.31
N TYR A 292 -19.18 -15.25 -3.27
CA TYR A 292 -19.35 -15.64 -1.87
C TYR A 292 -20.27 -14.69 -1.10
N PRO A 293 -21.53 -14.46 -1.55
CA PRO A 293 -22.43 -13.48 -0.96
C PRO A 293 -22.80 -13.79 0.50
N GLU A 294 -22.65 -15.05 0.95
CA GLU A 294 -22.95 -15.49 2.31
C GLU A 294 -21.74 -15.42 3.27
N THR A 295 -20.59 -14.91 2.78
CA THR A 295 -19.34 -14.90 3.58
C THR A 295 -19.10 -13.56 4.27
N PHE A 296 -19.56 -12.46 3.67
CA PHE A 296 -19.29 -11.10 4.12
C PHE A 296 -20.57 -10.28 4.24
N ASP A 297 -20.58 -9.31 5.16
CA ASP A 297 -21.65 -8.32 5.29
C ASP A 297 -21.24 -6.91 4.83
N TYR A 298 -19.94 -6.68 4.62
CA TYR A 298 -19.42 -5.35 4.29
C TYR A 298 -18.48 -5.44 3.08
N TYR A 299 -18.81 -4.68 2.06
CA TYR A 299 -18.04 -4.59 0.81
C TYR A 299 -17.67 -3.14 0.54
N GLY A 300 -16.38 -2.89 0.22
CA GLY A 300 -15.86 -1.56 -0.11
C GLY A 300 -15.11 -1.58 -1.45
N LEU A 301 -15.64 -0.89 -2.44
CA LEU A 301 -15.06 -0.73 -3.76
C LEU A 301 -14.37 0.64 -3.83
N GLN A 302 -13.03 0.65 -3.82
CA GLN A 302 -12.25 1.87 -3.83
C GLN A 302 -11.61 2.06 -5.20
N SER A 303 -12.02 3.10 -5.97
CA SER A 303 -11.55 3.30 -7.36
C SER A 303 -11.55 1.97 -8.13
N ALA A 304 -12.64 1.22 -8.10
CA ALA A 304 -12.65 -0.19 -8.44
C ALA A 304 -12.60 -0.45 -9.94
N ALA A 305 -11.77 -1.41 -10.35
CA ALA A 305 -11.80 -1.97 -11.71
C ALA A 305 -12.97 -2.98 -11.87
N CYS A 306 -14.19 -2.50 -11.68
CA CYS A 306 -15.44 -3.28 -11.68
C CYS A 306 -16.00 -3.47 -13.09
N ARG A 307 -15.40 -4.36 -13.88
CA ARG A 307 -15.85 -4.64 -15.27
C ARG A 307 -17.25 -5.23 -15.32
N MET A 308 -18.08 -4.64 -16.16
CA MET A 308 -19.41 -5.17 -16.48
C MET A 308 -19.33 -6.26 -17.58
N PRO A 309 -20.29 -7.21 -17.66
CA PRO A 309 -20.23 -8.32 -18.62
C PRO A 309 -20.06 -7.91 -20.09
N ARG A 310 -20.66 -6.79 -20.49
CA ARG A 310 -20.57 -6.26 -21.87
C ARG A 310 -19.16 -5.77 -22.26
N GLU A 311 -18.27 -5.57 -21.26
CA GLU A 311 -16.89 -5.16 -21.47
C GLU A 311 -15.91 -6.34 -21.54
N ILE A 312 -16.45 -7.57 -21.41
CA ILE A 312 -15.65 -8.79 -21.51
C ILE A 312 -15.44 -9.09 -22.97
N MET A 313 -14.18 -9.10 -23.40
CA MET A 313 -13.82 -9.38 -24.78
C MET A 313 -14.34 -10.75 -25.23
N PRO A 314 -14.88 -10.87 -26.48
CA PRO A 314 -15.16 -12.16 -27.08
C PRO A 314 -13.89 -13.04 -27.01
N ASN A 315 -14.01 -14.29 -26.62
CA ASN A 315 -12.92 -15.26 -26.43
C ASN A 315 -12.11 -15.15 -25.12
N THR A 316 -12.51 -14.31 -24.15
CA THR A 316 -11.99 -14.46 -22.79
C THR A 316 -12.59 -15.75 -22.21
N PRO A 317 -11.79 -16.69 -21.65
CA PRO A 317 -12.35 -17.86 -20.99
C PRO A 317 -13.40 -17.41 -19.98
N THR A 318 -14.60 -17.95 -20.09
CA THR A 318 -15.70 -17.66 -19.17
C THR A 318 -15.32 -18.20 -17.80
N SER A 319 -14.68 -17.34 -16.99
CA SER A 319 -14.49 -17.64 -15.57
C SER A 319 -15.85 -17.74 -14.90
N LYS A 320 -15.95 -18.46 -13.78
CA LYS A 320 -17.17 -18.51 -12.96
C LYS A 320 -17.72 -17.13 -12.63
N LEU A 321 -16.86 -16.11 -12.60
CA LEU A 321 -17.22 -14.70 -12.38
C LEU A 321 -18.11 -14.10 -13.46
N ASN A 322 -18.07 -14.61 -14.68
CA ASN A 322 -18.76 -14.03 -15.82
C ASN A 322 -20.00 -14.86 -16.25
N GLN A 323 -20.21 -15.98 -15.56
CA GLN A 323 -21.40 -16.81 -15.77
C GLN A 323 -22.55 -16.26 -14.91
N ASP A 324 -23.74 -16.09 -15.52
CA ASP A 324 -24.95 -15.69 -14.79
C ASP A 324 -24.73 -14.42 -13.91
N PHE A 325 -24.21 -13.35 -14.51
CA PHE A 325 -23.91 -12.11 -13.78
C PHE A 325 -25.12 -11.56 -13.03
N ASP A 326 -26.27 -11.46 -13.69
CA ASP A 326 -27.50 -10.92 -13.08
C ASP A 326 -27.99 -11.82 -11.92
N GLY A 327 -27.91 -13.14 -12.07
CA GLY A 327 -28.21 -14.07 -10.99
C GLY A 327 -27.23 -13.99 -9.82
N GLN A 328 -25.94 -13.73 -10.09
CA GLN A 328 -24.95 -13.48 -9.03
C GLN A 328 -25.28 -12.20 -8.26
N MET A 329 -25.63 -11.11 -8.96
CA MET A 329 -26.01 -9.84 -8.34
C MET A 329 -27.30 -9.99 -7.53
N ALA A 330 -28.29 -10.68 -8.06
CA ALA A 330 -29.53 -10.97 -7.33
C ALA A 330 -29.29 -11.78 -6.04
N ARG A 331 -28.41 -12.77 -6.07
CA ARG A 331 -28.02 -13.51 -4.85
C ARG A 331 -27.27 -12.63 -3.86
N LEU A 332 -26.33 -11.80 -4.33
CA LEU A 332 -25.59 -10.87 -3.48
C LEU A 332 -26.53 -9.94 -2.72
N PHE A 333 -27.40 -9.23 -3.42
CA PHE A 333 -28.31 -8.27 -2.78
C PHE A 333 -29.49 -8.95 -2.08
N GLY A 334 -29.91 -10.15 -2.54
CA GLY A 334 -30.83 -11.01 -1.84
C GLY A 334 -30.33 -11.47 -0.47
N SER A 335 -29.01 -11.61 -0.29
CA SER A 335 -28.39 -11.90 1.01
C SER A 335 -28.42 -10.71 1.98
N LYS A 336 -28.80 -9.51 1.51
CA LYS A 336 -28.90 -8.25 2.28
C LYS A 336 -27.61 -7.91 3.01
N PRO A 337 -26.51 -7.60 2.29
CA PRO A 337 -25.28 -7.12 2.93
C PRO A 337 -25.56 -5.84 3.72
N LYS A 338 -24.88 -5.69 4.86
CA LYS A 338 -25.03 -4.50 5.72
C LYS A 338 -24.47 -3.23 5.08
N LEU A 339 -23.45 -3.39 4.22
CA LEU A 339 -22.83 -2.27 3.51
C LEU A 339 -22.29 -2.73 2.16
N PHE A 340 -22.72 -2.07 1.09
CA PHE A 340 -22.07 -2.08 -0.20
C PHE A 340 -21.67 -0.63 -0.51
N TRP A 341 -20.35 -0.34 -0.42
CA TRP A 341 -19.84 1.01 -0.47
C TRP A 341 -18.91 1.21 -1.66
N ILE A 342 -19.07 2.31 -2.38
CA ILE A 342 -18.28 2.68 -3.55
C ILE A 342 -17.64 4.04 -3.29
N ALA A 343 -16.33 4.17 -3.48
CA ALA A 343 -15.60 5.42 -3.34
C ALA A 343 -14.64 5.63 -4.50
N ILE A 344 -14.61 6.85 -5.05
CA ILE A 344 -13.76 7.17 -6.20
C ILE A 344 -13.48 8.68 -6.26
N GLY A 345 -12.31 9.05 -6.83
CA GLY A 345 -11.98 10.45 -7.13
C GLY A 345 -12.59 10.91 -8.45
N LYS A 346 -12.96 12.19 -8.55
CA LYS A 346 -13.57 12.78 -9.75
C LYS A 346 -12.72 12.65 -11.00
N GLU A 347 -11.39 12.76 -10.84
CA GLU A 347 -10.42 12.69 -11.93
C GLU A 347 -9.84 11.28 -12.13
N ASP A 348 -10.43 10.26 -11.48
CA ASP A 348 -9.99 8.88 -11.60
C ASP A 348 -10.35 8.32 -12.98
N PHE A 349 -9.37 7.71 -13.66
CA PHE A 349 -9.59 7.13 -14.99
C PHE A 349 -10.57 5.95 -15.00
N LEU A 350 -10.89 5.37 -13.84
CA LEU A 350 -11.91 4.34 -13.67
C LEU A 350 -13.31 4.91 -13.37
N MET A 351 -13.48 6.24 -13.39
CA MET A 351 -14.77 6.89 -13.10
C MET A 351 -15.90 6.33 -13.95
N GLN A 352 -15.69 6.19 -15.27
CA GLN A 352 -16.74 5.67 -16.15
C GLN A 352 -17.20 4.27 -15.77
N MET A 353 -16.25 3.38 -15.45
CA MET A 353 -16.54 2.00 -15.04
C MET A 353 -17.35 1.95 -13.72
N ASN A 354 -17.02 2.82 -12.77
CA ASN A 354 -17.78 2.93 -11.52
C ASN A 354 -19.17 3.58 -11.73
N THR A 355 -19.29 4.51 -12.66
CA THR A 355 -20.57 5.08 -13.07
C THR A 355 -21.48 4.04 -13.72
N ASP A 356 -20.94 3.18 -14.59
CA ASP A 356 -21.69 2.10 -15.21
C ASP A 356 -22.19 1.07 -14.18
N LEU A 357 -21.36 0.74 -13.20
CA LEU A 357 -21.79 -0.12 -12.07
C LEU A 357 -22.93 0.53 -11.29
N ARG A 358 -22.79 1.80 -10.88
CA ARG A 358 -23.85 2.52 -10.14
C ARG A 358 -25.15 2.58 -10.92
N LYS A 359 -25.08 2.87 -12.22
CA LYS A 359 -26.26 2.85 -13.10
C LYS A 359 -26.95 1.50 -13.07
N TYR A 360 -26.19 0.41 -13.16
CA TYR A 360 -26.76 -0.95 -13.05
C TYR A 360 -27.40 -1.19 -11.68
N LEU A 361 -26.78 -0.76 -10.58
CA LEU A 361 -27.33 -0.89 -9.23
C LEU A 361 -28.66 -0.09 -9.09
N ASP A 362 -28.70 1.13 -9.62
CA ASP A 362 -29.89 1.99 -9.60
C ASP A 362 -31.05 1.38 -10.42
N GLU A 363 -30.77 0.87 -11.62
CA GLU A 363 -31.76 0.20 -12.48
C GLU A 363 -32.40 -1.03 -11.82
N HIS A 364 -31.64 -1.73 -10.96
CA HIS A 364 -32.12 -2.93 -10.23
C HIS A 364 -32.55 -2.61 -8.79
N GLN A 365 -32.53 -1.36 -8.37
CA GLN A 365 -32.86 -0.91 -7.01
C GLN A 365 -32.02 -1.61 -5.92
N TYR A 366 -30.75 -1.91 -6.21
CA TYR A 366 -29.82 -2.49 -5.26
C TYR A 366 -29.23 -1.40 -4.37
N PRO A 367 -29.29 -1.54 -3.03
CA PRO A 367 -28.82 -0.50 -2.13
C PRO A 367 -27.30 -0.42 -2.08
N TYR A 368 -26.76 0.78 -2.17
CA TYR A 368 -25.32 1.07 -1.98
C TYR A 368 -25.12 2.47 -1.39
N GLU A 369 -23.96 2.69 -0.79
CA GLU A 369 -23.49 4.02 -0.42
C GLU A 369 -22.41 4.48 -1.41
N TYR A 370 -22.42 5.76 -1.77
CA TYR A 370 -21.45 6.34 -2.67
C TYR A 370 -20.71 7.51 -2.03
N TYR A 371 -19.41 7.57 -2.27
CA TYR A 371 -18.56 8.70 -1.88
C TYR A 371 -17.68 9.12 -3.04
N GLU A 372 -17.60 10.42 -3.30
CA GLU A 372 -16.77 11.04 -4.32
C GLU A 372 -16.02 12.23 -3.73
N ASN A 373 -14.75 12.36 -4.07
CA ASN A 373 -13.91 13.50 -3.71
C ASN A 373 -13.06 13.94 -4.89
N ASP A 374 -12.37 15.05 -4.73
CA ASP A 374 -11.41 15.53 -5.72
C ASP A 374 -10.18 14.61 -5.81
N GLY A 375 -9.44 14.70 -6.91
CA GLY A 375 -8.27 13.89 -7.20
C GLY A 375 -8.57 12.62 -7.98
N GLY A 376 -7.50 11.97 -8.44
CA GLY A 376 -7.55 10.81 -9.32
C GLY A 376 -7.22 9.49 -8.62
N HIS A 377 -6.59 8.61 -9.38
CA HIS A 377 -6.21 7.25 -9.00
C HIS A 377 -4.92 7.24 -8.17
N ILE A 378 -4.97 7.69 -6.91
CA ILE A 378 -3.81 8.00 -6.08
C ILE A 378 -3.93 7.52 -4.63
N TRP A 379 -2.79 7.21 -3.99
CA TRP A 379 -2.73 6.73 -2.60
C TRP A 379 -3.34 7.70 -1.59
N ARG A 380 -3.29 9.01 -1.82
CA ARG A 380 -3.96 10.02 -0.99
C ARG A 380 -5.46 9.73 -0.84
N ASN A 381 -6.14 9.43 -1.94
CA ASN A 381 -7.56 9.08 -1.93
C ASN A 381 -7.82 7.74 -1.24
N TRP A 382 -6.98 6.74 -1.49
CA TRP A 382 -7.17 5.41 -0.88
C TRP A 382 -6.94 5.41 0.62
N ARG A 383 -6.03 6.24 1.17
CA ARG A 383 -5.91 6.45 2.61
C ARG A 383 -7.18 7.04 3.21
N ILE A 384 -7.81 8.01 2.52
CA ILE A 384 -9.11 8.57 2.92
C ILE A 384 -10.17 7.47 2.92
N TYR A 385 -10.23 6.66 1.86
CA TYR A 385 -11.23 5.60 1.72
C TYR A 385 -11.06 4.51 2.77
N LEU A 386 -9.82 4.09 3.06
CA LEU A 386 -9.56 3.17 4.16
C LEU A 386 -10.06 3.72 5.49
N THR A 387 -9.73 4.98 5.78
CA THR A 387 -10.17 5.67 7.02
C THR A 387 -11.69 5.70 7.13
N MET A 388 -12.40 6.04 6.06
CA MET A 388 -13.86 6.10 6.05
C MET A 388 -14.48 4.71 6.19
N PHE A 389 -14.00 3.72 5.44
CA PHE A 389 -14.54 2.37 5.46
C PHE A 389 -14.34 1.70 6.81
N ALA A 390 -13.15 1.81 7.42
CA ALA A 390 -12.86 1.27 8.76
C ALA A 390 -13.84 1.79 9.83
N GLN A 391 -14.28 3.04 9.70
CA GLN A 391 -15.24 3.66 10.63
C GLN A 391 -16.70 3.23 10.39
N LYS A 392 -17.03 2.65 9.24
CA LYS A 392 -18.41 2.24 8.87
C LYS A 392 -18.72 0.79 9.25
N ILE A 393 -17.74 -0.08 9.35
CA ILE A 393 -17.92 -1.53 9.48
C ILE A 393 -17.95 -2.00 10.93
N PHE A 394 -18.64 -3.13 11.16
CA PHE A 394 -18.72 -3.87 12.44
C PHE A 394 -19.44 -3.12 13.60
N LYS A 395 -20.20 -2.10 13.28
CA LYS A 395 -21.06 -1.39 14.25
C LYS A 395 -22.41 -2.05 14.42
#